data_f1382e5dd0b09ccbb9743cbc61e42189
#
_entry.id   f1382e5dd0b09ccbb9743cbc61e42189
#
_cell.length_a   1.000
_cell.length_b   1.000
_cell.length_c   1.000
_cell.angle_alpha   90.00
_cell.angle_beta   90.00
_cell.angle_gamma   90.00
#
_symmetry.space_group_name_H-M   'P 1'
#
loop_
_entity.id
_entity.type
_entity.pdbx_description
1 polymer ?
#
loop_
_entity_poly.entity_id
_entity_poly.type
_entity_poly.pdbx_seq_one_letter_code
_entity_poly.pdbx_strand_id
1 'polypeptide(L)'
;MSTTDNKENNKEIKTEALPAKKVSASETHQLHVVIHPDINGFGRLFGGRLLEWIDEVAGATARRHCGRDATTVAIDNLYFKSGAYLNDIIVLIGKVTHVGHTSMEVRVDTYREEQDGTRHPINRAYFVMVAMGDNGKPTPVPGLILENDGERMVLSLIHISEP
;
A
#
# COMPACT_ATOMS: atom_id res chain seq x y z
N MET A 1 -52.23 -24.43 -29.94
CA MET A 1 -50.79 -24.50 -30.25
C MET A 1 -50.28 -23.07 -30.23
N SER A 2 -49.66 -22.70 -29.13
CA SER A 2 -49.06 -21.38 -28.96
C SER A 2 -47.64 -21.61 -28.42
N THR A 3 -46.67 -21.36 -29.30
CA THR A 3 -45.26 -21.40 -29.01
C THR A 3 -44.86 -20.03 -28.45
N THR A 4 -44.62 -19.97 -27.18
CA THR A 4 -44.01 -18.81 -26.51
C THR A 4 -42.51 -18.81 -26.72
N ASP A 5 -42.01 -17.91 -27.56
CA ASP A 5 -40.61 -17.60 -27.71
C ASP A 5 -40.09 -16.95 -26.40
N ASN A 6 -39.26 -17.71 -25.68
CA ASN A 6 -38.54 -17.22 -24.54
C ASN A 6 -37.23 -16.59 -25.03
N LYS A 7 -37.25 -15.30 -25.34
CA LYS A 7 -36.02 -14.53 -25.58
C LYS A 7 -35.36 -14.28 -24.24
N GLU A 8 -34.40 -15.11 -23.90
CA GLU A 8 -33.44 -14.84 -22.84
C GLU A 8 -32.68 -13.56 -23.17
N ASN A 9 -32.96 -12.55 -22.35
CA ASN A 9 -32.27 -11.29 -22.36
C ASN A 9 -30.85 -11.50 -21.80
N ASN A 10 -29.91 -11.84 -22.67
CA ASN A 10 -28.49 -11.89 -22.33
C ASN A 10 -28.00 -10.44 -22.21
N LYS A 11 -28.21 -9.82 -21.03
CA LYS A 11 -27.56 -8.58 -20.68
C LYS A 11 -26.07 -8.89 -20.47
N GLU A 12 -25.28 -8.66 -21.50
CA GLU A 12 -23.84 -8.49 -21.33
C GLU A 12 -23.63 -7.37 -20.30
N ILE A 13 -23.24 -7.77 -19.11
CA ILE A 13 -22.74 -6.85 -18.10
C ILE A 13 -21.37 -6.39 -18.64
N LYS A 14 -21.39 -5.26 -19.36
CA LYS A 14 -20.16 -4.53 -19.64
C LYS A 14 -19.57 -4.13 -18.30
N THR A 15 -18.55 -4.84 -17.85
CA THR A 15 -17.69 -4.42 -16.76
C THR A 15 -17.03 -3.12 -17.22
N GLU A 16 -17.59 -1.99 -16.81
CA GLU A 16 -16.92 -0.70 -17.02
C GLU A 16 -15.56 -0.77 -16.33
N ALA A 17 -14.51 -0.48 -17.09
CA ALA A 17 -13.16 -0.41 -16.55
C ALA A 17 -13.13 0.64 -15.44
N LEU A 18 -12.57 0.27 -14.26
CA LEU A 18 -12.43 1.20 -13.13
C LEU A 18 -11.53 2.36 -13.56
N PRO A 19 -11.90 3.62 -13.23
CA PRO A 19 -11.08 4.77 -13.57
C PRO A 19 -9.72 4.69 -12.88
N ALA A 20 -8.64 4.91 -13.65
CA ALA A 20 -7.30 4.94 -13.10
C ALA A 20 -7.13 6.10 -12.11
N LYS A 21 -6.28 5.90 -11.11
CA LYS A 21 -5.98 6.89 -10.07
C LYS A 21 -4.51 7.26 -10.07
N LYS A 22 -4.23 8.49 -9.73
CA LYS A 22 -2.87 9.00 -9.51
C LYS A 22 -2.28 8.41 -8.24
N VAL A 23 -0.95 8.28 -8.20
CA VAL A 23 -0.22 7.88 -6.98
C VAL A 23 -0.58 8.79 -5.80
N SER A 24 -0.62 10.10 -6.04
CA SER A 24 -0.97 11.10 -5.02
C SER A 24 -2.37 10.95 -4.43
N ALA A 25 -3.32 10.35 -5.17
CA ALA A 25 -4.70 10.18 -4.71
C ALA A 25 -4.82 9.21 -3.53
N SER A 26 -3.89 8.27 -3.37
CA SER A 26 -3.88 7.30 -2.28
C SER A 26 -2.69 7.43 -1.33
N GLU A 27 -1.76 8.35 -1.60
CA GLU A 27 -0.61 8.60 -0.74
C GLU A 27 -1.04 8.84 0.71
N THR A 28 -0.41 8.11 1.63
CA THR A 28 -0.78 8.11 3.05
C THR A 28 0.41 8.50 3.89
N HIS A 29 0.23 9.48 4.76
CA HIS A 29 1.22 9.93 5.72
C HIS A 29 0.74 9.63 7.12
N GLN A 30 1.61 9.10 7.96
CA GLN A 30 1.36 8.86 9.36
C GLN A 30 2.54 9.34 10.19
N LEU A 31 2.27 9.90 11.36
CA LEU A 31 3.28 10.36 12.29
C LEU A 31 3.04 9.70 13.65
N HIS A 32 4.11 9.17 14.24
CA HIS A 32 4.12 8.66 15.61
C HIS A 32 5.23 9.31 16.42
N VAL A 33 4.98 9.58 17.69
CA VAL A 33 6.02 9.85 18.67
C VAL A 33 6.25 8.56 19.44
N VAL A 34 7.50 8.11 19.53
CA VAL A 34 7.84 6.89 20.26
C VAL A 34 7.65 7.11 21.76
N ILE A 35 6.77 6.34 22.38
CA ILE A 35 6.45 6.38 23.81
C ILE A 35 6.88 5.09 24.51
N HIS A 36 6.84 5.07 25.83
CA HIS A 36 7.30 3.91 26.62
C HIS A 36 6.70 2.55 26.17
N PRO A 37 5.40 2.41 25.87
CA PRO A 37 4.86 1.14 25.37
C PRO A 37 5.45 0.65 24.05
N ASP A 38 6.09 1.53 23.29
CA ASP A 38 6.63 1.22 21.95
C ASP A 38 8.08 0.71 22.00
N ILE A 39 8.77 0.85 23.12
CA ILE A 39 10.19 0.48 23.24
C ILE A 39 10.39 -0.91 23.83
N ASN A 40 11.53 -1.53 23.45
CA ASN A 40 11.99 -2.79 24.03
C ASN A 40 12.86 -2.54 25.29
N GLY A 41 13.38 -3.63 25.90
CA GLY A 41 14.24 -3.56 27.07
C GLY A 41 15.55 -2.80 26.88
N PHE A 42 15.93 -2.44 25.64
CA PHE A 42 17.12 -1.66 25.30
C PHE A 42 16.81 -0.18 25.03
N GLY A 43 15.58 0.27 25.29
CA GLY A 43 15.14 1.64 25.03
C GLY A 43 14.92 2.00 23.57
N ARG A 44 14.92 1.01 22.68
CA ARG A 44 14.72 1.19 21.22
C ARG A 44 13.28 0.87 20.83
N LEU A 45 12.80 1.54 19.79
CA LEU A 45 11.52 1.19 19.18
C LEU A 45 11.51 -0.31 18.86
N PHE A 46 10.49 -1.00 19.37
CA PHE A 46 10.30 -2.43 19.13
C PHE A 46 9.96 -2.67 17.65
N GLY A 47 10.72 -3.57 17.00
CA GLY A 47 10.55 -3.85 15.59
C GLY A 47 9.15 -4.28 15.19
N GLY A 48 8.48 -5.07 16.04
CA GLY A 48 7.08 -5.48 15.84
C GLY A 48 6.12 -4.30 15.88
N ARG A 49 6.36 -3.30 16.73
CA ARG A 49 5.55 -2.08 16.78
C ARG A 49 5.71 -1.27 15.49
N LEU A 50 6.94 -1.10 15.01
CA LEU A 50 7.18 -0.41 13.75
C LEU A 50 6.51 -1.15 12.58
N LEU A 51 6.58 -2.48 12.57
CA LEU A 51 5.91 -3.29 11.54
C LEU A 51 4.39 -3.11 11.57
N GLU A 52 3.76 -3.01 12.72
CA GLU A 52 2.33 -2.68 12.83
C GLU A 52 2.01 -1.34 12.15
N TRP A 53 2.78 -0.30 12.43
CA TRP A 53 2.59 1.02 11.81
C TRP A 53 2.79 0.98 10.31
N ILE A 54 3.80 0.26 9.85
CA ILE A 54 4.07 0.09 8.41
C ILE A 54 2.91 -0.63 7.73
N ASP A 55 2.39 -1.71 8.32
CA ASP A 55 1.25 -2.47 7.77
C ASP A 55 -0.03 -1.63 7.74
N GLU A 56 -0.30 -0.85 8.78
CA GLU A 56 -1.44 0.07 8.82
C GLU A 56 -1.39 1.09 7.69
N VAL A 57 -0.23 1.69 7.44
CA VAL A 57 -0.04 2.66 6.35
C VAL A 57 -0.20 1.98 4.99
N ALA A 58 0.37 0.79 4.81
CA ALA A 58 0.22 0.03 3.57
C ALA A 58 -1.26 -0.31 3.31
N GLY A 59 -1.97 -0.77 4.33
CA GLY A 59 -3.40 -1.08 4.25
C GLY A 59 -4.26 0.14 3.91
N ALA A 60 -4.02 1.26 4.55
CA ALA A 60 -4.73 2.51 4.28
C ALA A 60 -4.48 3.01 2.84
N THR A 61 -3.24 2.95 2.39
CA THR A 61 -2.85 3.33 1.03
C THR A 61 -3.56 2.46 -0.02
N ALA A 62 -3.54 1.14 0.17
CA ALA A 62 -4.20 0.20 -0.73
C ALA A 62 -5.72 0.43 -0.77
N ARG A 63 -6.36 0.63 0.38
CA ARG A 63 -7.81 0.90 0.46
C ARG A 63 -8.19 2.20 -0.23
N ARG A 64 -7.40 3.24 -0.07
CA ARG A 64 -7.62 4.53 -0.77
C ARG A 64 -7.52 4.38 -2.28
N HIS A 65 -6.61 3.53 -2.76
CA HIS A 65 -6.46 3.28 -4.18
C HIS A 65 -7.62 2.46 -4.74
N CYS A 66 -7.91 1.30 -4.14
CA CYS A 66 -8.92 0.38 -4.68
C CYS A 66 -10.36 0.72 -4.26
N GLY A 67 -10.56 1.55 -3.23
CA GLY A 67 -11.90 1.90 -2.72
C GLY A 67 -12.63 0.74 -2.04
N ARG A 68 -11.90 -0.30 -1.63
CA ARG A 68 -12.41 -1.54 -1.01
C ARG A 68 -11.48 -2.02 0.09
N ASP A 69 -11.86 -3.08 0.77
CA ASP A 69 -10.95 -3.77 1.66
C ASP A 69 -9.79 -4.40 0.87
N ALA A 70 -8.63 -4.40 1.48
CA ALA A 70 -7.42 -5.00 0.93
C ALA A 70 -6.73 -5.84 2.00
N THR A 71 -6.12 -6.94 1.58
CA THR A 71 -5.38 -7.82 2.47
C THR A 71 -3.91 -7.90 2.07
N THR A 72 -3.03 -7.96 3.04
CA THR A 72 -1.60 -8.17 2.83
C THR A 72 -1.34 -9.63 2.49
N VAL A 73 -0.70 -9.88 1.35
CA VAL A 73 -0.33 -11.24 0.93
C VAL A 73 1.17 -11.50 0.96
N ALA A 74 1.98 -10.45 0.87
CA ALA A 74 3.43 -10.56 0.97
C ALA A 74 4.05 -9.25 1.44
N ILE A 75 5.16 -9.35 2.12
CA ILE A 75 5.97 -8.21 2.60
C ILE A 75 7.43 -8.51 2.25
N ASP A 76 8.11 -7.52 1.70
CA ASP A 76 9.51 -7.61 1.30
C ASP A 76 10.32 -6.42 1.85
N ASN A 77 11.63 -6.58 1.97
CA ASN A 77 12.57 -5.55 2.42
C ASN A 77 12.33 -5.03 3.84
N LEU A 78 12.21 -5.93 4.81
CA LEU A 78 12.05 -5.58 6.23
C LEU A 78 13.39 -5.32 6.95
N TYR A 79 14.35 -4.70 6.28
CA TYR A 79 15.61 -4.31 6.89
C TYR A 79 15.47 -2.96 7.60
N PHE A 80 15.94 -2.90 8.83
CA PHE A 80 15.99 -1.66 9.62
C PHE A 80 17.40 -1.08 9.55
N LYS A 81 17.58 0.03 8.84
CA LYS A 81 18.88 0.67 8.64
C LYS A 81 19.41 1.37 9.87
N SER A 82 18.52 1.88 10.71
CA SER A 82 18.84 2.58 11.94
C SER A 82 17.75 2.36 12.99
N GLY A 83 18.09 2.58 14.26
CA GLY A 83 17.14 2.50 15.35
C GLY A 83 16.39 3.80 15.56
N ALA A 84 15.28 3.70 16.30
CA ALA A 84 14.56 4.83 16.86
C ALA A 84 14.44 4.65 18.38
N TYR A 85 14.33 5.75 19.09
CA TYR A 85 14.38 5.79 20.53
C TYR A 85 13.21 6.58 21.11
N LEU A 86 13.06 6.50 22.43
CA LEU A 86 12.03 7.24 23.14
C LEU A 86 12.03 8.73 22.75
N ASN A 87 10.86 9.28 22.51
CA ASN A 87 10.57 10.65 22.07
C ASN A 87 10.98 10.97 20.62
N ASP A 88 11.52 10.03 19.87
CA ASP A 88 11.75 10.24 18.44
C ASP A 88 10.42 10.37 17.68
N ILE A 89 10.42 11.21 16.66
CA ILE A 89 9.31 11.36 15.73
C ILE A 89 9.56 10.43 14.54
N ILE A 90 8.59 9.55 14.29
CA ILE A 90 8.62 8.61 13.17
C ILE A 90 7.57 9.02 12.14
N VAL A 91 7.99 9.21 10.91
CA VAL A 91 7.12 9.54 9.77
C VAL A 91 7.09 8.38 8.82
N LEU A 92 5.89 7.94 8.46
CA LEU A 92 5.68 6.86 7.50
C LEU A 92 4.92 7.41 6.30
N ILE A 93 5.39 7.08 5.10
CA ILE A 93 4.79 7.52 3.84
C ILE A 93 4.54 6.31 2.96
N GLY A 94 3.26 6.06 2.67
CA GLY A 94 2.81 4.97 1.80
C GLY A 94 2.42 5.49 0.42
N LYS A 95 2.86 4.78 -0.62
CA LYS A 95 2.52 5.06 -2.03
C LYS A 95 2.28 3.76 -2.78
N VAL A 96 1.25 3.72 -3.62
CA VAL A 96 1.12 2.64 -4.60
C VAL A 96 2.17 2.84 -5.69
N THR A 97 2.96 1.81 -5.95
CA THR A 97 4.06 1.85 -6.92
C THR A 97 3.78 1.02 -8.16
N HIS A 98 2.90 0.02 -8.06
CA HIS A 98 2.50 -0.84 -9.17
C HIS A 98 1.14 -1.45 -8.89
N VAL A 99 0.38 -1.74 -9.95
CA VAL A 99 -0.88 -2.46 -9.88
C VAL A 99 -0.90 -3.60 -10.89
N GLY A 100 -1.42 -4.77 -10.46
CA GLY A 100 -1.80 -5.87 -11.31
C GLY A 100 -3.31 -5.84 -11.59
N HIS A 101 -3.90 -6.98 -11.86
CA HIS A 101 -5.35 -7.07 -12.07
C HIS A 101 -6.14 -6.90 -10.77
N THR A 102 -5.79 -7.66 -9.73
CA THR A 102 -6.41 -7.63 -8.39
C THR A 102 -5.45 -7.20 -7.30
N SER A 103 -4.18 -7.00 -7.62
CA SER A 103 -3.11 -6.72 -6.69
C SER A 103 -2.57 -5.31 -6.83
N MET A 104 -2.01 -4.81 -5.74
CA MET A 104 -1.32 -3.53 -5.66
C MET A 104 0.01 -3.75 -4.94
N GLU A 105 1.07 -3.14 -5.45
CA GLU A 105 2.30 -2.98 -4.68
C GLU A 105 2.27 -1.63 -3.98
N VAL A 106 2.49 -1.66 -2.68
CA VAL A 106 2.59 -0.45 -1.84
C VAL A 106 3.98 -0.39 -1.25
N ARG A 107 4.66 0.73 -1.47
CA ARG A 107 5.91 1.06 -0.81
C ARG A 107 5.63 1.92 0.41
N VAL A 108 6.20 1.57 1.54
CA VAL A 108 6.16 2.38 2.75
C VAL A 108 7.58 2.77 3.12
N ASP A 109 7.85 4.05 3.10
CA ASP A 109 9.09 4.65 3.57
C ASP A 109 8.92 5.15 5.01
N THR A 110 9.83 4.77 5.89
CA THR A 110 9.85 5.18 7.29
C THR A 110 11.07 6.03 7.57
N TYR A 111 10.85 7.16 8.23
CA TYR A 111 11.88 8.13 8.59
C TYR A 111 11.82 8.47 10.07
N ARG A 112 12.98 8.75 10.64
CA ARG A 112 13.10 9.49 11.90
C ARG A 112 13.28 10.98 11.57
N GLU A 113 12.44 11.81 12.15
CA GLU A 113 12.46 13.26 11.90
C GLU A 113 13.10 14.00 13.07
N GLU A 114 14.11 14.81 12.78
CA GLU A 114 14.74 15.69 13.75
C GLU A 114 13.85 16.92 14.04
N GLN A 115 14.19 17.66 15.09
CA GLN A 115 13.42 18.86 15.48
C GLN A 115 13.44 19.97 14.42
N ASP A 116 14.45 19.99 13.55
CA ASP A 116 14.55 20.94 12.44
C ASP A 116 13.82 20.47 11.16
N GLY A 117 13.18 19.28 11.22
CA GLY A 117 12.49 18.67 10.09
C GLY A 117 13.37 17.79 9.20
N THR A 118 14.67 17.68 9.48
CA THR A 118 15.57 16.75 8.76
C THR A 118 15.14 15.32 8.98
N ARG A 119 15.04 14.53 7.91
CA ARG A 119 14.58 13.14 7.95
C ARG A 119 15.71 12.17 7.67
N HIS A 120 15.81 11.14 8.52
CA HIS A 120 16.77 10.04 8.39
C HIS A 120 16.03 8.76 8.06
N PRO A 121 16.35 8.07 6.94
CA PRO A 121 15.68 6.82 6.57
C PRO A 121 15.91 5.72 7.62
N ILE A 122 14.84 5.05 8.02
CA ILE A 122 14.87 3.87 8.88
C ILE A 122 14.66 2.61 8.06
N ASN A 123 13.63 2.60 7.22
CA ASN A 123 13.20 1.43 6.49
C ASN A 123 12.46 1.82 5.21
N ARG A 124 12.56 0.94 4.21
CA ARG A 124 11.70 0.93 3.03
C ARG A 124 11.16 -0.49 2.86
N ALA A 125 9.86 -0.64 2.92
CA ALA A 125 9.18 -1.92 2.77
C ALA A 125 8.25 -1.90 1.55
N TYR A 126 8.12 -3.06 0.91
CA TYR A 126 7.17 -3.28 -0.18
C TYR A 126 6.14 -4.31 0.25
N PHE A 127 4.88 -3.98 0.03
CA PHE A 127 3.74 -4.84 0.33
C PHE A 127 3.05 -5.22 -0.95
N VAL A 128 2.70 -6.49 -1.10
CA VAL A 128 1.72 -6.92 -2.09
C VAL A 128 0.39 -7.03 -1.39
N MET A 129 -0.56 -6.21 -1.82
CA MET A 129 -1.92 -6.14 -1.30
C MET A 129 -2.90 -6.61 -2.37
N VAL A 130 -3.93 -7.33 -1.97
CA VAL A 130 -4.99 -7.79 -2.87
C VAL A 130 -6.31 -7.17 -2.46
N ALA A 131 -7.01 -6.55 -3.42
CA ALA A 131 -8.34 -6.00 -3.20
C ALA A 131 -9.36 -7.13 -3.04
N MET A 132 -10.20 -7.02 -2.02
CA MET A 132 -11.21 -8.01 -1.68
C MET A 132 -12.60 -7.48 -1.98
N GLY A 133 -13.35 -8.24 -2.77
CA GLY A 133 -14.76 -7.96 -3.06
C GLY A 133 -15.69 -8.34 -1.91
N ASP A 134 -16.96 -7.97 -2.01
CA ASP A 134 -17.99 -8.26 -1.00
C ASP A 134 -18.22 -9.76 -0.77
N ASN A 135 -17.85 -10.58 -1.74
CA ASN A 135 -17.91 -12.05 -1.66
C ASN A 135 -16.68 -12.69 -0.99
N GLY A 136 -15.76 -11.89 -0.47
CA GLY A 136 -14.50 -12.35 0.13
C GLY A 136 -13.47 -12.89 -0.87
N LYS A 137 -13.64 -12.61 -2.17
CA LYS A 137 -12.73 -13.01 -3.24
C LYS A 137 -11.99 -11.82 -3.80
N PRO A 138 -10.78 -12.01 -4.39
CA PRO A 138 -10.07 -10.96 -5.07
C PRO A 138 -10.94 -10.26 -6.13
N THR A 139 -10.81 -8.95 -6.23
CA THR A 139 -11.56 -8.10 -7.17
C THR A 139 -10.61 -7.16 -7.91
N PRO A 140 -10.94 -6.77 -9.15
CA PRO A 140 -10.09 -5.85 -9.93
C PRO A 140 -9.85 -4.52 -9.24
N VAL A 141 -8.65 -3.98 -9.43
CA VAL A 141 -8.22 -2.66 -8.93
C VAL A 141 -8.19 -1.63 -10.05
N PRO A 142 -8.37 -0.32 -9.73
CA PRO A 142 -8.12 0.74 -10.68
C PRO A 142 -6.67 0.74 -11.17
N GLY A 143 -6.45 1.14 -12.42
CA GLY A 143 -5.11 1.38 -12.94
C GLY A 143 -4.39 2.50 -12.19
N LEU A 144 -3.10 2.63 -12.39
CA LEU A 144 -2.25 3.63 -11.76
C LEU A 144 -1.76 4.64 -12.79
N ILE A 145 -1.93 5.93 -12.48
CA ILE A 145 -1.40 7.03 -13.28
C ILE A 145 -0.09 7.49 -12.67
N LEU A 146 0.99 7.39 -13.44
CA LEU A 146 2.33 7.86 -13.05
C LEU A 146 2.50 9.30 -13.53
N GLU A 147 2.77 10.22 -12.61
CA GLU A 147 2.79 11.65 -12.88
C GLU A 147 4.18 12.23 -13.11
N ASN A 148 5.23 11.51 -12.66
CA ASN A 148 6.61 12.00 -12.72
C ASN A 148 7.60 10.90 -13.05
N ASP A 149 8.84 11.30 -13.41
CA ASP A 149 9.90 10.37 -13.82
C ASP A 149 10.36 9.46 -12.67
N GLY A 150 10.32 9.94 -11.42
CA GLY A 150 10.64 9.13 -10.24
C GLY A 150 9.70 7.95 -10.07
N GLU A 151 8.39 8.15 -10.23
CA GLU A 151 7.39 7.09 -10.17
C GLU A 151 7.57 6.07 -11.28
N ARG A 152 7.88 6.52 -12.51
CA ARG A 152 8.15 5.66 -13.67
C ARG A 152 9.42 4.85 -13.49
N MET A 153 10.45 5.43 -12.89
CA MET A 153 11.72 4.75 -12.62
C MET A 153 11.53 3.60 -11.64
N VAL A 154 10.76 3.77 -10.56
CA VAL A 154 10.44 2.71 -9.60
C VAL A 154 9.74 1.54 -10.29
N LEU A 155 8.75 1.81 -11.13
CA LEU A 155 8.06 0.80 -11.91
C LEU A 155 9.01 0.02 -12.83
N SER A 156 9.92 0.71 -13.49
CA SER A 156 10.95 0.12 -14.37
C SER A 156 11.88 -0.83 -13.60
N LEU A 157 12.32 -0.47 -12.40
CA LEU A 157 13.19 -1.31 -11.56
C LEU A 157 12.49 -2.57 -11.08
N ILE A 158 11.19 -2.51 -10.79
CA ILE A 158 10.39 -3.67 -10.37
C ILE A 158 10.25 -4.66 -11.53
N HIS A 159 10.00 -4.20 -12.75
CA HIS A 159 9.90 -5.06 -13.93
C HIS A 159 11.21 -5.76 -14.31
N ILE A 160 12.36 -5.19 -13.95
CA ILE A 160 13.69 -5.80 -14.20
C ILE A 160 13.99 -6.92 -13.20
N SER A 161 13.40 -6.91 -12.01
CA SER A 161 13.66 -7.87 -10.92
C SER A 161 12.73 -9.10 -10.92
N GLU A 162 11.75 -9.19 -11.82
CA GLU A 162 10.96 -10.40 -12.00
C GLU A 162 11.71 -11.42 -12.86
N PRO A 163 11.90 -12.67 -12.37
CA PRO A 163 12.52 -13.74 -13.15
C PRO A 163 11.64 -14.22 -14.31
#